data_10ed3d790067e5ea59ef30d9ee692f15
#
_entry.id   10ed3d790067e5ea59ef30d9ee692f15
#
_cell.length_a   1.000
_cell.length_b   1.000
_cell.length_c   1.000
_cell.angle_alpha   90.00
_cell.angle_beta   90.00
_cell.angle_gamma   90.00
#
_symmetry.space_group_name_H-M   'P 1'
#
loop_
_entity.id
_entity.type
_entity.pdbx_description
1 polymer ?
#
loop_
_entity_poly.entity_id
_entity_poly.type
_entity_poly.pdbx_seq_one_letter_code
_entity_poly.pdbx_strand_id
1 'polypeptide(L)'
;ATGVAALGMKEKPTELKTKQACAAVGQARLIMIYQKLFLEYNQPSAQILMTKNTMVNNANRKNAQNTFNELLSLGVIPIVNENDSISTYELQSLEKFGDNDTLSAVVAALVQADLLILLSDIDGLFTDDPNINPDARFIDLVENLDEEFLEMGKSTSKSTVGTGGMATKLTAARIASAAGVDMVIANGADFHIIH
;
A
#
# COMPACT_ATOMS: atom_id res chain seq x y z
N ALA A 1 -4.21 6.93 12.34
CA ALA A 1 -4.03 8.34 12.77
C ALA A 1 -5.34 9.12 12.68
N THR A 2 -5.99 9.19 11.51
CA THR A 2 -7.20 10.02 11.26
C THR A 2 -8.36 9.71 12.19
N GLY A 3 -8.65 8.42 12.46
CA GLY A 3 -9.73 8.01 13.35
C GLY A 3 -9.47 8.35 14.82
N VAL A 4 -8.22 8.25 15.27
CA VAL A 4 -7.82 8.64 16.63
C VAL A 4 -8.08 10.12 16.88
N ALA A 5 -7.65 10.97 15.94
CA ALA A 5 -7.91 12.41 15.99
C ALA A 5 -9.41 12.73 15.90
N ALA A 6 -10.15 12.00 15.06
CA ALA A 6 -11.59 12.18 14.88
C ALA A 6 -12.41 11.90 16.14
N LEU A 7 -11.94 10.94 16.95
CA LEU A 7 -12.58 10.56 18.21
C LEU A 7 -12.04 11.36 19.41
N GLY A 8 -11.19 12.37 19.18
CA GLY A 8 -10.60 13.20 20.24
C GLY A 8 -9.65 12.43 21.18
N MET A 9 -9.14 11.28 20.74
CA MET A 9 -8.22 10.48 21.56
C MET A 9 -6.82 11.08 21.52
N LYS A 10 -6.17 11.16 22.69
CA LYS A 10 -4.80 11.69 22.82
C LYS A 10 -3.72 10.72 22.37
N GLU A 11 -3.99 9.42 22.49
CA GLU A 11 -3.03 8.36 22.22
C GLU A 11 -3.62 7.29 21.29
N LYS A 12 -2.75 6.55 20.62
CA LYS A 12 -3.18 5.40 19.80
C LYS A 12 -3.71 4.29 20.71
N PRO A 13 -4.89 3.73 20.43
CA PRO A 13 -5.46 2.66 21.23
C PRO A 13 -4.60 1.39 21.14
N THR A 14 -4.52 0.66 22.26
CA THR A 14 -3.85 -0.64 22.32
C THR A 14 -4.81 -1.80 22.04
N GLU A 15 -6.05 -1.68 22.51
CA GLU A 15 -7.07 -2.72 22.33
C GLU A 15 -7.56 -2.84 20.88
N LEU A 16 -7.73 -4.08 20.43
CA LEU A 16 -8.16 -4.38 19.06
C LEU A 16 -9.50 -3.72 18.70
N LYS A 17 -10.52 -3.92 19.54
CA LYS A 17 -11.87 -3.36 19.30
C LYS A 17 -11.84 -1.83 19.13
N THR A 18 -10.98 -1.15 19.89
CA THR A 18 -10.83 0.30 19.80
C THR A 18 -10.04 0.71 18.53
N LYS A 19 -9.02 -0.09 18.15
CA LYS A 19 -8.33 0.10 16.86
C LYS A 19 -9.28 -0.06 15.67
N GLN A 20 -10.12 -1.09 15.69
CA GLN A 20 -11.13 -1.34 14.64
C GLN A 20 -12.15 -0.19 14.54
N ALA A 21 -12.66 0.29 15.69
CA ALA A 21 -13.54 1.46 15.71
C ALA A 21 -12.87 2.72 15.18
N CYS A 22 -11.61 2.98 15.56
CA CYS A 22 -10.82 4.08 15.02
C CYS A 22 -10.59 3.93 13.50
N ALA A 23 -10.36 2.71 13.02
CA ALA A 23 -10.20 2.44 11.59
C ALA A 23 -11.49 2.76 10.82
N ALA A 24 -12.64 2.33 11.30
CA ALA A 24 -13.93 2.61 10.70
C ALA A 24 -14.21 4.11 10.58
N VAL A 25 -14.02 4.87 11.67
CA VAL A 25 -14.18 6.33 11.65
C VAL A 25 -13.15 7.02 10.76
N GLY A 26 -11.89 6.56 10.83
CA GLY A 26 -10.80 7.12 10.03
C GLY A 26 -10.99 6.91 8.54
N GLN A 27 -11.49 5.74 8.15
CA GLN A 27 -11.74 5.38 6.76
C GLN A 27 -12.87 6.24 6.15
N ALA A 28 -13.94 6.47 6.89
CA ALA A 28 -15.02 7.35 6.44
C ALA A 28 -14.52 8.78 6.16
N ARG A 29 -13.68 9.32 7.05
CA ARG A 29 -13.06 10.65 6.83
C ARG A 29 -12.09 10.67 5.65
N LEU A 30 -11.30 9.62 5.49
CA LEU A 30 -10.33 9.53 4.39
C LEU A 30 -11.04 9.57 3.04
N ILE A 31 -12.08 8.75 2.86
CA ILE A 31 -12.81 8.72 1.58
C ILE A 31 -13.52 10.03 1.29
N MET A 32 -14.06 10.72 2.32
CA MET A 32 -14.67 12.04 2.15
C MET A 32 -13.67 13.08 1.61
N ILE A 33 -12.40 13.03 2.06
CA ILE A 33 -11.35 13.93 1.57
C ILE A 33 -11.09 13.65 0.08
N TYR A 34 -10.88 12.38 -0.30
CA TYR A 34 -10.68 12.01 -1.70
C TYR A 34 -11.85 12.43 -2.58
N GLN A 35 -13.08 12.11 -2.17
CA GLN A 35 -14.28 12.49 -2.92
C GLN A 35 -14.39 14.00 -3.11
N LYS A 36 -14.11 14.79 -2.06
CA LYS A 36 -14.14 16.26 -2.17
C LYS A 36 -13.11 16.76 -3.19
N LEU A 37 -11.87 16.25 -3.13
CA LEU A 37 -10.81 16.69 -4.05
C LEU A 37 -11.09 16.28 -5.49
N PHE A 38 -11.51 15.05 -5.74
CA PHE A 38 -11.84 14.58 -7.07
C PHE A 38 -13.08 15.25 -7.66
N LEU A 39 -14.04 15.63 -6.81
CA LEU A 39 -15.24 16.37 -7.26
C LEU A 39 -14.91 17.72 -7.91
N GLU A 40 -13.83 18.38 -7.49
CA GLU A 40 -13.36 19.63 -8.10
C GLU A 40 -12.98 19.46 -9.58
N TYR A 41 -12.65 18.23 -9.97
CA TYR A 41 -12.30 17.84 -11.34
C TYR A 41 -13.45 17.08 -12.05
N ASN A 42 -14.64 17.01 -11.47
CA ASN A 42 -15.75 16.15 -11.93
C ASN A 42 -15.36 14.68 -12.10
N GLN A 43 -14.40 14.21 -11.30
CA GLN A 43 -13.89 12.86 -11.36
C GLN A 43 -14.56 12.00 -10.28
N PRO A 44 -15.37 10.99 -10.64
CA PRO A 44 -15.95 10.08 -9.65
C PRO A 44 -14.88 9.17 -9.05
N SER A 45 -15.00 8.89 -7.75
CA SER A 45 -14.15 7.95 -7.05
C SER A 45 -14.97 6.97 -6.21
N ALA A 46 -14.46 5.76 -6.04
CA ALA A 46 -15.11 4.71 -5.24
C ALA A 46 -14.15 4.14 -4.20
N GLN A 47 -14.69 3.73 -3.06
CA GLN A 47 -13.91 3.05 -2.03
C GLN A 47 -13.94 1.54 -2.22
N ILE A 48 -12.77 0.90 -2.14
CA ILE A 48 -12.63 -0.56 -2.03
C ILE A 48 -11.81 -0.88 -0.79
N LEU A 49 -12.37 -1.65 0.13
CA LEU A 49 -11.68 -2.15 1.31
C LEU A 49 -11.38 -3.64 1.14
N MET A 50 -10.10 -3.99 1.19
CA MET A 50 -9.63 -5.34 0.96
C MET A 50 -9.09 -5.99 2.23
N THR A 51 -9.21 -7.30 2.31
CA THR A 51 -8.49 -8.13 3.28
C THR A 51 -7.65 -9.15 2.53
N LYS A 52 -6.65 -9.71 3.18
CA LYS A 52 -5.84 -10.78 2.58
C LYS A 52 -6.70 -11.99 2.16
N ASN A 53 -7.77 -12.27 2.92
CA ASN A 53 -8.74 -13.30 2.57
C ASN A 53 -9.43 -13.05 1.22
N THR A 54 -9.61 -11.79 0.83
CA THR A 54 -10.12 -11.42 -0.52
C THR A 54 -9.24 -12.02 -1.62
N MET A 55 -7.93 -12.09 -1.41
CA MET A 55 -6.99 -12.61 -2.41
C MET A 55 -6.82 -14.12 -2.36
N VAL A 56 -6.89 -14.73 -1.17
CA VAL A 56 -6.73 -16.18 -0.99
C VAL A 56 -7.95 -16.94 -1.50
N ASN A 57 -9.14 -16.41 -1.28
CA ASN A 57 -10.38 -17.01 -1.76
C ASN A 57 -10.62 -16.67 -3.23
N ASN A 58 -10.66 -17.69 -4.10
CA ASN A 58 -10.82 -17.51 -5.54
C ASN A 58 -12.10 -16.76 -5.94
N ALA A 59 -13.22 -17.03 -5.28
CA ALA A 59 -14.48 -16.36 -5.57
C ALA A 59 -14.42 -14.87 -5.17
N ASN A 60 -13.90 -14.56 -4.00
CA ASN A 60 -13.74 -13.19 -3.53
C ASN A 60 -12.75 -12.42 -4.41
N ARG A 61 -11.64 -13.05 -4.80
CA ARG A 61 -10.66 -12.45 -5.73
C ARG A 61 -11.28 -12.12 -7.08
N LYS A 62 -12.07 -13.05 -7.65
CA LYS A 62 -12.77 -12.81 -8.91
C LYS A 62 -13.80 -11.69 -8.81
N ASN A 63 -14.55 -11.63 -7.72
CA ASN A 63 -15.51 -10.57 -7.46
C ASN A 63 -14.82 -9.20 -7.32
N ALA A 64 -13.69 -9.13 -6.59
CA ALA A 64 -12.90 -7.92 -6.49
C ALA A 64 -12.39 -7.48 -7.87
N GLN A 65 -11.83 -8.39 -8.66
CA GLN A 65 -11.37 -8.10 -10.03
C GLN A 65 -12.50 -7.56 -10.91
N ASN A 66 -13.68 -8.18 -10.89
CA ASN A 66 -14.83 -7.71 -11.63
C ASN A 66 -15.24 -6.29 -11.21
N THR A 67 -15.25 -6.00 -9.91
CA THR A 67 -15.56 -4.67 -9.38
C THR A 67 -14.55 -3.63 -9.85
N PHE A 68 -13.25 -3.94 -9.78
CA PHE A 68 -12.21 -3.03 -10.29
C PHE A 68 -12.38 -2.76 -11.78
N ASN A 69 -12.54 -3.80 -12.57
CA ASN A 69 -12.68 -3.67 -14.03
C ASN A 69 -13.91 -2.82 -14.39
N GLU A 70 -15.02 -3.02 -13.70
CA GLU A 70 -16.23 -2.24 -13.94
C GLU A 70 -16.06 -0.78 -13.55
N LEU A 71 -15.48 -0.49 -12.38
CA LEU A 71 -15.19 0.88 -11.96
C LEU A 71 -14.29 1.60 -12.96
N LEU A 72 -13.21 0.95 -13.39
CA LEU A 72 -12.28 1.51 -14.38
C LEU A 72 -12.98 1.73 -15.73
N SER A 73 -13.82 0.81 -16.17
CA SER A 73 -14.59 0.95 -17.43
C SER A 73 -15.58 2.12 -17.38
N LEU A 74 -16.10 2.43 -16.20
CA LEU A 74 -16.98 3.58 -15.95
C LEU A 74 -16.22 4.89 -15.72
N GLY A 75 -14.88 4.90 -15.81
CA GLY A 75 -14.05 6.07 -15.55
C GLY A 75 -14.01 6.47 -14.06
N VAL A 76 -14.29 5.55 -13.15
CA VAL A 76 -14.28 5.79 -11.70
C VAL A 76 -12.92 5.41 -11.13
N ILE A 77 -12.31 6.29 -10.33
CA ILE A 77 -11.03 6.02 -9.65
C ILE A 77 -11.27 5.21 -8.37
N PRO A 78 -10.79 3.95 -8.29
CA PRO A 78 -10.89 3.17 -7.07
C PRO A 78 -9.84 3.62 -6.04
N ILE A 79 -10.29 4.02 -4.85
CA ILE A 79 -9.45 4.32 -3.68
C ILE A 79 -9.43 3.09 -2.80
N VAL A 80 -8.28 2.44 -2.75
CA VAL A 80 -8.13 1.14 -2.08
C VAL A 80 -7.44 1.29 -0.74
N ASN A 81 -7.89 0.53 0.25
CA ASN A 81 -7.21 0.41 1.54
C ASN A 81 -7.48 -0.97 2.15
N GLU A 82 -6.71 -1.32 3.19
CA GLU A 82 -7.00 -2.52 3.98
C GLU A 82 -8.27 -2.31 4.83
N ASN A 83 -9.06 -3.37 5.02
CA ASN A 83 -10.24 -3.35 5.87
C ASN A 83 -9.88 -3.61 7.34
N ASP A 84 -9.19 -2.67 7.94
CA ASP A 84 -8.81 -2.72 9.35
C ASP A 84 -9.97 -2.75 10.34
N SER A 85 -11.21 -2.45 9.89
CA SER A 85 -12.39 -2.44 10.75
C SER A 85 -12.88 -3.84 11.11
N ILE A 86 -12.53 -4.85 10.33
CA ILE A 86 -12.94 -6.25 10.55
C ILE A 86 -11.75 -7.21 10.68
N SER A 87 -10.52 -6.71 10.70
CA SER A 87 -9.33 -7.57 10.87
C SER A 87 -9.28 -8.16 12.27
N THR A 88 -9.02 -9.46 12.39
CA THR A 88 -9.02 -10.19 13.66
C THR A 88 -7.61 -10.37 14.24
N TYR A 89 -7.51 -10.50 15.58
CA TYR A 89 -6.23 -10.58 16.29
C TYR A 89 -5.53 -11.93 16.07
N GLU A 90 -6.31 -13.00 15.99
CA GLU A 90 -5.79 -14.38 15.95
C GLU A 90 -5.14 -14.72 14.60
N LEU A 91 -5.44 -13.96 13.55
CA LEU A 91 -4.96 -14.16 12.21
C LEU A 91 -4.06 -13.01 11.72
N GLN A 92 -3.56 -12.16 12.63
CA GLN A 92 -2.82 -10.93 12.30
C GLN A 92 -1.65 -11.14 11.32
N SER A 93 -0.98 -12.29 11.37
CA SER A 93 0.09 -12.62 10.44
C SER A 93 -0.40 -13.18 9.10
N LEU A 94 -1.65 -13.70 9.05
CA LEU A 94 -2.22 -14.34 7.87
C LEU A 94 -3.24 -13.47 7.14
N GLU A 95 -3.93 -12.55 7.85
CA GLU A 95 -5.03 -11.76 7.30
C GLU A 95 -4.64 -10.34 6.85
N LYS A 96 -3.51 -9.79 7.31
CA LYS A 96 -3.03 -8.47 6.89
C LYS A 96 -2.06 -8.58 5.73
N PHE A 97 -2.12 -7.63 4.81
CA PHE A 97 -1.09 -7.47 3.78
C PHE A 97 0.25 -7.07 4.38
N GLY A 98 0.24 -6.54 5.61
CA GLY A 98 1.42 -6.14 6.36
C GLY A 98 1.75 -4.66 6.18
N ASP A 99 1.61 -4.17 4.97
CA ASP A 99 1.88 -2.77 4.61
C ASP A 99 1.16 -2.39 3.30
N ASN A 100 1.11 -1.09 3.01
CA ASN A 100 0.46 -0.57 1.82
C ASN A 100 1.26 -0.84 0.54
N ASP A 101 2.57 -1.02 0.61
CA ASP A 101 3.41 -1.35 -0.56
C ASP A 101 2.98 -2.72 -1.10
N THR A 102 2.87 -3.72 -0.21
CA THR A 102 2.38 -5.07 -0.56
C THR A 102 0.94 -5.05 -1.08
N LEU A 103 0.05 -4.30 -0.42
CA LEU A 103 -1.34 -4.15 -0.89
C LEU A 103 -1.39 -3.53 -2.28
N SER A 104 -0.59 -2.50 -2.55
CA SER A 104 -0.54 -1.83 -3.85
C SER A 104 -0.08 -2.77 -4.95
N ALA A 105 0.96 -3.58 -4.71
CA ALA A 105 1.44 -4.56 -5.67
C ALA A 105 0.41 -5.66 -5.96
N VAL A 106 -0.30 -6.12 -4.93
CA VAL A 106 -1.39 -7.10 -5.09
C VAL A 106 -2.55 -6.52 -5.91
N VAL A 107 -2.90 -5.26 -5.69
CA VAL A 107 -3.95 -4.57 -6.49
C VAL A 107 -3.48 -4.38 -7.91
N ALA A 108 -2.24 -3.92 -8.14
CA ALA A 108 -1.67 -3.76 -9.47
C ALA A 108 -1.71 -5.08 -10.27
N ALA A 109 -1.33 -6.19 -9.64
CA ALA A 109 -1.43 -7.52 -10.24
C ALA A 109 -2.89 -7.93 -10.54
N LEU A 110 -3.83 -7.60 -9.63
CA LEU A 110 -5.24 -7.95 -9.78
C LEU A 110 -5.90 -7.22 -10.95
N VAL A 111 -5.57 -5.95 -11.15
CA VAL A 111 -6.12 -5.12 -12.24
C VAL A 111 -5.30 -5.20 -13.52
N GLN A 112 -4.21 -5.96 -13.52
CA GLN A 112 -3.27 -6.06 -14.63
C GLN A 112 -2.75 -4.68 -15.07
N ALA A 113 -2.26 -3.91 -14.10
CA ALA A 113 -1.69 -2.58 -14.37
C ALA A 113 -0.40 -2.71 -15.20
N ASP A 114 -0.11 -1.73 -16.03
CA ASP A 114 1.16 -1.65 -16.74
C ASP A 114 2.27 -1.15 -15.83
N LEU A 115 1.94 -0.28 -14.87
CA LEU A 115 2.89 0.39 -13.99
C LEU A 115 2.33 0.53 -12.57
N LEU A 116 3.17 0.24 -11.57
CA LEU A 116 2.95 0.56 -10.15
C LEU A 116 3.93 1.65 -9.71
N ILE A 117 3.42 2.78 -9.22
CA ILE A 117 4.25 3.85 -8.64
C ILE A 117 4.07 3.83 -7.12
N LEU A 118 5.15 3.56 -6.39
CA LEU A 118 5.19 3.67 -4.93
C LEU A 118 5.75 5.04 -4.54
N LEU A 119 4.90 5.90 -4.01
CA LEU A 119 5.31 7.17 -3.43
C LEU A 119 5.75 6.95 -1.98
N SER A 120 6.99 7.27 -1.69
CA SER A 120 7.66 7.04 -0.41
C SER A 120 8.28 8.33 0.14
N ASP A 121 8.90 8.23 1.30
CA ASP A 121 9.74 9.26 1.92
C ASP A 121 11.21 9.19 1.50
N ILE A 122 11.55 8.27 0.59
CA ILE A 122 12.89 8.13 -0.02
C ILE A 122 12.81 8.28 -1.54
N ASP A 123 13.93 8.67 -2.14
CA ASP A 123 14.02 9.00 -3.58
C ASP A 123 13.97 7.78 -4.51
N GLY A 124 14.08 6.57 -3.97
CA GLY A 124 14.06 5.34 -4.74
C GLY A 124 14.66 4.16 -3.99
N LEU A 125 15.22 3.21 -4.72
CA LEU A 125 15.90 2.05 -4.16
C LEU A 125 17.36 2.40 -3.83
N PHE A 126 17.83 1.92 -2.68
CA PHE A 126 19.23 2.09 -2.23
C PHE A 126 19.81 0.75 -1.80
N THR A 127 21.13 0.62 -1.84
CA THR A 127 21.86 -0.57 -1.37
C THR A 127 21.73 -0.81 0.13
N ASP A 128 21.38 0.23 0.91
CA ASP A 128 21.13 0.22 2.36
C ASP A 128 20.24 1.42 2.72
N ASP A 129 19.87 1.59 3.98
CA ASP A 129 19.10 2.75 4.45
C ASP A 129 19.98 4.03 4.38
N PRO A 130 19.68 4.99 3.47
CA PRO A 130 20.50 6.19 3.31
C PRO A 130 20.43 7.14 4.52
N ASN A 131 19.45 7.00 5.40
CA ASN A 131 19.37 7.78 6.63
C ASN A 131 20.32 7.28 7.74
N ILE A 132 20.75 6.02 7.63
CA ILE A 132 21.59 5.35 8.63
C ILE A 132 22.99 5.13 8.09
N ASN A 133 23.13 4.71 6.84
CA ASN A 133 24.40 4.41 6.19
C ASN A 133 24.74 5.48 5.13
N PRO A 134 25.73 6.34 5.37
CA PRO A 134 26.15 7.36 4.40
C PRO A 134 26.78 6.78 3.13
N ASP A 135 27.19 5.50 3.14
CA ASP A 135 27.73 4.81 1.96
C ASP A 135 26.62 4.12 1.12
N ALA A 136 25.35 4.25 1.51
CA ALA A 136 24.24 3.74 0.74
C ALA A 136 24.19 4.38 -0.64
N ARG A 137 24.18 3.55 -1.69
CA ARG A 137 24.16 3.99 -3.09
C ARG A 137 22.77 3.83 -3.67
N PHE A 138 22.35 4.83 -4.43
CA PHE A 138 21.13 4.79 -5.21
C PHE A 138 21.23 3.75 -6.33
N ILE A 139 20.14 3.01 -6.55
CA ILE A 139 19.97 2.01 -7.60
C ILE A 139 18.87 2.52 -8.52
N ASP A 140 19.23 2.96 -9.71
CA ASP A 140 18.34 3.59 -10.68
C ASP A 140 17.49 2.58 -11.47
N LEU A 141 18.03 1.37 -11.71
CA LEU A 141 17.36 0.32 -12.46
C LEU A 141 17.69 -1.07 -11.91
N VAL A 142 16.67 -1.89 -11.79
CA VAL A 142 16.78 -3.33 -11.49
C VAL A 142 16.05 -4.10 -12.58
N GLU A 143 16.80 -4.69 -13.50
CA GLU A 143 16.22 -5.48 -14.61
C GLU A 143 15.71 -6.84 -14.14
N ASN A 144 16.36 -7.43 -13.13
CA ASN A 144 15.99 -8.72 -12.58
C ASN A 144 16.07 -8.70 -11.04
N LEU A 145 15.01 -9.14 -10.40
CA LEU A 145 14.97 -9.32 -8.94
C LEU A 145 15.47 -10.72 -8.59
N ASP A 146 16.79 -10.87 -8.47
CA ASP A 146 17.41 -12.10 -8.02
C ASP A 146 17.37 -12.27 -6.48
N GLU A 147 17.83 -13.43 -6.00
CA GLU A 147 17.82 -13.71 -4.56
C GLU A 147 18.74 -12.76 -3.78
N GLU A 148 19.80 -12.24 -4.40
CA GLU A 148 20.75 -11.32 -3.78
C GLU A 148 20.07 -9.98 -3.46
N PHE A 149 19.26 -9.44 -4.37
CA PHE A 149 18.44 -8.24 -4.11
C PHE A 149 17.42 -8.44 -3.00
N LEU A 150 16.81 -9.62 -2.94
CA LEU A 150 15.84 -9.93 -1.89
C LEU A 150 16.49 -10.11 -0.50
N GLU A 151 17.73 -10.59 -0.44
CA GLU A 151 18.51 -10.70 0.80
C GLU A 151 18.95 -9.31 1.33
N MET A 152 19.27 -8.36 0.45
CA MET A 152 19.60 -6.97 0.85
C MET A 152 18.47 -6.35 1.67
N GLY A 153 17.20 -6.55 1.29
CA GLY A 153 16.04 -6.05 2.03
C GLY A 153 15.88 -6.66 3.43
N LYS A 154 16.41 -7.87 3.67
CA LYS A 154 16.33 -8.52 4.99
C LYS A 154 17.35 -7.97 5.98
N SER A 155 18.51 -7.53 5.51
CA SER A 155 19.58 -6.97 6.36
C SER A 155 19.24 -5.59 6.91
N THR A 156 18.46 -4.80 6.17
CA THR A 156 18.04 -3.43 6.53
C THR A 156 16.85 -3.40 7.50
N SER A 157 16.15 -4.52 7.72
CA SER A 157 14.92 -4.60 8.53
C SER A 157 15.13 -4.48 10.05
N LYS A 158 16.33 -4.18 10.54
CA LYS A 158 16.64 -4.03 11.98
C LYS A 158 16.29 -2.65 12.57
N SER A 159 15.78 -1.71 11.78
CA SER A 159 15.30 -0.43 12.29
C SER A 159 13.91 -0.59 12.92
N THR A 160 13.79 -0.27 14.20
CA THR A 160 12.59 -0.41 15.05
C THR A 160 11.52 0.67 14.80
N VAL A 161 11.65 1.49 13.77
CA VAL A 161 10.75 2.63 13.50
C VAL A 161 10.27 2.60 12.07
N GLY A 162 9.11 1.98 11.86
CA GLY A 162 8.38 2.00 10.58
C GLY A 162 8.13 0.59 10.02
N THR A 163 6.87 0.30 9.71
CA THR A 163 6.44 -0.97 9.08
C THR A 163 6.63 -1.00 7.56
N GLY A 164 7.19 0.07 6.97
CA GLY A 164 7.35 0.25 5.52
C GLY A 164 8.80 0.50 5.11
N GLY A 165 9.71 -0.43 5.42
CA GLY A 165 11.11 -0.32 5.03
C GLY A 165 11.41 -0.86 3.63
N MET A 166 12.69 -0.89 3.26
CA MET A 166 13.17 -1.43 1.98
C MET A 166 12.66 -2.85 1.71
N ALA A 167 12.54 -3.70 2.75
CA ALA A 167 12.02 -5.07 2.66
C ALA A 167 10.59 -5.13 2.10
N THR A 168 9.70 -4.19 2.49
CA THR A 168 8.32 -4.15 1.98
C THR A 168 8.27 -3.74 0.51
N LYS A 169 9.12 -2.80 0.11
CA LYS A 169 9.24 -2.36 -1.28
C LYS A 169 9.78 -3.46 -2.19
N LEU A 170 10.78 -4.22 -1.73
CA LEU A 170 11.29 -5.39 -2.47
C LEU A 170 10.25 -6.52 -2.55
N THR A 171 9.45 -6.71 -1.50
CA THR A 171 8.33 -7.65 -1.53
C THR A 171 7.28 -7.21 -2.56
N ALA A 172 6.94 -5.93 -2.58
CA ALA A 172 6.03 -5.36 -3.57
C ALA A 172 6.57 -5.50 -5.00
N ALA A 173 7.86 -5.21 -5.20
CA ALA A 173 8.52 -5.36 -6.49
C ALA A 173 8.46 -6.80 -7.00
N ARG A 174 8.70 -7.79 -6.13
CA ARG A 174 8.59 -9.21 -6.50
C ARG A 174 7.18 -9.59 -6.93
N ILE A 175 6.15 -9.08 -6.24
CA ILE A 175 4.75 -9.34 -6.60
C ILE A 175 4.41 -8.70 -7.95
N ALA A 176 4.79 -7.44 -8.14
CA ALA A 176 4.54 -6.69 -9.36
C ALA A 176 5.23 -7.35 -10.56
N SER A 177 6.53 -7.63 -10.48
CA SER A 177 7.31 -8.27 -11.55
C SER A 177 6.78 -9.66 -11.89
N ALA A 178 6.39 -10.46 -10.90
CA ALA A 178 5.80 -11.78 -11.14
C ALA A 178 4.45 -11.71 -11.89
N ALA A 179 3.78 -10.57 -11.83
CA ALA A 179 2.54 -10.29 -12.57
C ALA A 179 2.77 -9.56 -13.91
N GLY A 180 4.02 -9.24 -14.26
CA GLY A 180 4.37 -8.50 -15.47
C GLY A 180 4.09 -6.99 -15.35
N VAL A 181 4.07 -6.45 -14.13
CA VAL A 181 3.85 -5.03 -13.83
C VAL A 181 5.20 -4.38 -13.57
N ASP A 182 5.51 -3.31 -14.30
CA ASP A 182 6.67 -2.47 -14.00
C ASP A 182 6.46 -1.71 -12.69
N MET A 183 7.52 -1.44 -11.93
CA MET A 183 7.42 -0.73 -10.67
C MET A 183 8.45 0.40 -10.55
N VAL A 184 7.98 1.55 -10.09
CA VAL A 184 8.80 2.72 -9.78
C VAL A 184 8.65 3.08 -8.31
N ILE A 185 9.75 3.41 -7.64
CA ILE A 185 9.77 4.01 -6.30
C ILE A 185 10.19 5.46 -6.46
N ALA A 186 9.40 6.39 -5.90
CA ALA A 186 9.66 7.81 -6.03
C ALA A 186 9.35 8.55 -4.72
N ASN A 187 9.97 9.73 -4.53
CA ASN A 187 9.70 10.55 -3.36
C ASN A 187 8.36 11.26 -3.48
N GLY A 188 7.44 10.95 -2.57
CA GLY A 188 6.10 11.55 -2.52
C GLY A 188 6.04 12.97 -1.98
N ALA A 189 7.16 13.55 -1.54
CA ALA A 189 7.21 14.95 -1.12
C ALA A 189 7.11 15.91 -2.32
N ASP A 190 7.57 15.48 -3.49
CA ASP A 190 7.41 16.19 -4.77
C ASP A 190 6.55 15.36 -5.74
N PHE A 191 5.26 15.71 -5.83
CA PHE A 191 4.33 15.01 -6.72
C PHE A 191 4.49 15.37 -8.20
N HIS A 192 5.31 16.36 -8.55
CA HIS A 192 5.68 16.64 -9.96
C HIS A 192 6.51 15.52 -10.58
N ILE A 193 7.08 14.64 -9.76
CA ILE A 193 7.81 13.44 -10.23
C ILE A 193 6.94 12.45 -11.01
N ILE A 194 5.60 12.58 -10.94
CA ILE A 194 4.65 11.72 -11.68
C ILE A 194 4.44 12.22 -13.13
N HIS A 195 4.90 13.41 -13.45
CA HIS A 195 4.84 14.01 -14.79
C HIS A 195 6.12 13.77 -15.57
#